data_be915b7632628c0412dda2d318e6cd82
#
_entry.id   be915b7632628c0412dda2d318e6cd82
#
_cell.length_a   1.000
_cell.length_b   1.000
_cell.length_c   1.000
_cell.angle_alpha   90.00
_cell.angle_beta   90.00
_cell.angle_gamma   90.00
#
_symmetry.space_group_name_H-M   'P 1'
#
loop_
_entity.id
_entity.type
_entity.pdbx_description
1 polymer ?
#
loop_
_entity_poly.entity_id
_entity_poly.type
_entity_poly.pdbx_seq_one_letter_code
_entity_poly.pdbx_strand_id
1 'polypeptide(L)'
;VKDGMTIMVGGFLATGSPEVLMDALVRKGVKHLTVIANDGGLDVGQPAGEFAGKTSRGVGKLLDNHMVDHIIASHIGVNPKINEQIAEGTLRYTLVPQGTLAEKIRAAAYGLGGVLTPTGVGTPMETELDELGREKKVVEIEGKKYLFELPLHADYAFIRPSLADKFGNYMCAKATKNFNYVMAGAAKHTIIAPEKIVEIGEVNPDIFQVAGVLVDGIVEGEKRWQI
;
A
#
# COMPACT_ATOMS: atom_id res chain seq x y z
N VAL A 1 -12.71 -4.18 8.84
CA VAL A 1 -12.84 -4.24 7.36
C VAL A 1 -14.11 -5.01 7.02
N LYS A 2 -14.80 -4.61 5.96
CA LYS A 2 -15.99 -5.24 5.38
C LYS A 2 -15.75 -5.42 3.87
N ASP A 3 -16.62 -6.20 3.24
CA ASP A 3 -16.61 -6.39 1.80
C ASP A 3 -16.76 -5.05 1.06
N GLY A 4 -16.09 -4.93 -0.08
CA GLY A 4 -16.09 -3.74 -0.94
C GLY A 4 -15.24 -2.56 -0.44
N MET A 5 -14.57 -2.68 0.69
CA MET A 5 -13.72 -1.60 1.21
C MET A 5 -12.41 -1.44 0.44
N THR A 6 -11.88 -0.23 0.45
CA THR A 6 -10.55 0.10 -0.03
C THR A 6 -9.54 0.03 1.10
N ILE A 7 -8.45 -0.69 0.89
CA ILE A 7 -7.36 -0.83 1.86
C ILE A 7 -6.01 -0.43 1.24
N MET A 8 -5.20 0.27 2.01
CA MET A 8 -3.78 0.48 1.72
C MET A 8 -2.93 -0.55 2.46
N VAL A 9 -1.96 -1.12 1.78
CA VAL A 9 -1.05 -2.13 2.37
C VAL A 9 0.38 -1.65 2.20
N GLY A 10 1.06 -1.39 3.31
CA GLY A 10 2.47 -1.02 3.33
C GLY A 10 3.38 -2.14 2.87
N GLY A 11 4.58 -1.78 2.45
CA GLY A 11 5.59 -2.72 1.96
C GLY A 11 6.05 -2.42 0.54
N PHE A 12 7.11 -3.12 0.16
CA PHE A 12 7.71 -3.13 -1.18
C PHE A 12 8.27 -4.53 -1.43
N LEU A 13 7.75 -5.28 -2.41
CA LEU A 13 8.08 -6.69 -2.65
C LEU A 13 8.03 -7.52 -1.34
N ALA A 14 6.95 -7.33 -0.60
CA ALA A 14 6.73 -7.89 0.73
C ALA A 14 7.71 -7.42 1.83
N THR A 15 8.73 -6.62 1.53
CA THR A 15 9.59 -6.01 2.56
C THR A 15 8.81 -4.99 3.37
N GLY A 16 8.57 -5.28 4.64
CA GLY A 16 7.76 -4.43 5.52
C GLY A 16 6.26 -4.58 5.33
N SER A 17 5.78 -5.67 4.76
CA SER A 17 4.35 -5.97 4.69
C SER A 17 3.82 -6.41 6.07
N PRO A 18 2.62 -5.96 6.46
CA PRO A 18 1.99 -6.28 7.74
C PRO A 18 1.34 -7.67 7.68
N GLU A 19 2.14 -8.74 7.70
CA GLU A 19 1.71 -10.11 7.43
C GLU A 19 0.61 -10.60 8.38
N VAL A 20 0.69 -10.27 9.67
CA VAL A 20 -0.34 -10.65 10.66
C VAL A 20 -1.70 -10.05 10.35
N LEU A 21 -1.73 -8.84 9.74
CA LEU A 21 -2.96 -8.18 9.33
C LEU A 21 -3.52 -8.82 8.04
N MET A 22 -2.64 -9.22 7.11
CA MET A 22 -3.06 -9.97 5.92
C MET A 22 -3.66 -11.32 6.32
N ASP A 23 -3.02 -12.06 7.22
CA ASP A 23 -3.54 -13.31 7.77
C ASP A 23 -4.89 -13.13 8.49
N ALA A 24 -5.06 -12.02 9.20
CA ALA A 24 -6.33 -11.70 9.85
C ALA A 24 -7.46 -11.43 8.83
N LEU A 25 -7.16 -10.75 7.72
CA LEU A 25 -8.13 -10.55 6.64
C LEU A 25 -8.51 -11.89 5.98
N VAL A 26 -7.53 -12.75 5.71
CA VAL A 26 -7.77 -14.10 5.14
C VAL A 26 -8.68 -14.91 6.08
N ARG A 27 -8.36 -14.95 7.39
CA ARG A 27 -9.22 -15.62 8.38
C ARG A 27 -10.64 -15.05 8.45
N LYS A 28 -10.76 -13.73 8.27
CA LYS A 28 -12.07 -13.05 8.27
C LYS A 28 -12.89 -13.35 7.02
N GLY A 29 -12.26 -13.66 5.90
CA GLY A 29 -12.90 -14.04 4.66
C GLY A 29 -13.61 -12.90 3.93
N VAL A 30 -13.19 -11.62 4.14
CA VAL A 30 -13.75 -10.47 3.42
C VAL A 30 -13.44 -10.56 1.92
N LYS A 31 -14.34 -10.02 1.09
CA LYS A 31 -14.27 -10.10 -0.36
C LYS A 31 -14.45 -8.73 -1.01
N HIS A 32 -14.22 -8.69 -2.32
CA HIS A 32 -14.47 -7.51 -3.15
C HIS A 32 -13.64 -6.29 -2.75
N LEU A 33 -12.42 -6.51 -2.25
CA LEU A 33 -11.54 -5.43 -1.80
C LEU A 33 -10.94 -4.66 -3.00
N THR A 34 -10.80 -3.35 -2.83
CA THR A 34 -9.85 -2.54 -3.60
C THR A 34 -8.56 -2.42 -2.79
N VAL A 35 -7.43 -2.84 -3.35
CA VAL A 35 -6.14 -2.80 -2.68
C VAL A 35 -5.23 -1.76 -3.33
N ILE A 36 -4.69 -0.86 -2.52
CA ILE A 36 -3.67 0.12 -2.90
C ILE A 36 -2.35 -0.33 -2.27
N ALA A 37 -1.36 -0.63 -3.10
CA ALA A 37 -0.05 -1.08 -2.62
C ALA A 37 1.05 -0.72 -3.63
N ASN A 38 2.31 -0.82 -3.24
CA ASN A 38 3.39 -0.67 -4.21
C ASN A 38 3.32 -1.71 -5.34
N ASP A 39 3.00 -2.95 -4.97
CA ASP A 39 2.98 -4.12 -5.86
C ASP A 39 1.94 -5.15 -5.41
N GLY A 40 1.81 -6.22 -6.18
CA GLY A 40 0.89 -7.33 -5.91
C GLY A 40 1.38 -8.36 -4.89
N GLY A 41 2.40 -8.02 -4.10
CA GLY A 41 3.03 -8.96 -3.18
C GLY A 41 3.81 -10.06 -3.91
N LEU A 42 4.18 -11.11 -3.17
CA LEU A 42 4.90 -12.26 -3.70
C LEU A 42 4.01 -13.50 -3.72
N ASP A 43 4.09 -14.25 -4.80
CA ASP A 43 3.41 -15.55 -4.95
C ASP A 43 4.30 -16.71 -4.46
N VAL A 44 3.64 -17.74 -3.99
CA VAL A 44 4.26 -19.03 -3.55
C VAL A 44 4.48 -20.00 -4.68
N GLY A 45 3.70 -19.89 -5.74
CA GLY A 45 3.60 -20.90 -6.77
C GLY A 45 4.77 -20.94 -7.76
N GLN A 46 5.85 -20.19 -7.51
CA GLN A 46 7.00 -20.17 -8.38
C GLN A 46 7.77 -21.49 -8.31
N PRO A 47 7.81 -22.29 -9.40
CA PRO A 47 8.44 -23.61 -9.39
C PRO A 47 9.97 -23.53 -9.28
N ALA A 48 10.56 -22.35 -9.51
CA ALA A 48 12.01 -22.13 -9.45
C ALA A 48 12.33 -20.65 -9.13
N GLY A 49 13.51 -20.41 -8.58
CA GLY A 49 14.01 -19.08 -8.22
C GLY A 49 14.10 -18.86 -6.72
N GLU A 50 14.49 -17.66 -6.32
CA GLU A 50 14.75 -17.29 -4.92
C GLU A 50 13.53 -17.47 -3.99
N PHE A 51 12.32 -17.40 -4.55
CA PHE A 51 11.05 -17.49 -3.80
C PHE A 51 10.34 -18.83 -3.96
N ALA A 52 10.95 -19.82 -4.64
CA ALA A 52 10.36 -21.14 -4.84
C ALA A 52 10.01 -21.83 -3.52
N GLY A 53 8.77 -22.34 -3.42
CA GLY A 53 8.28 -23.06 -2.23
C GLY A 53 8.05 -22.18 -0.97
N LYS A 54 8.13 -20.85 -1.09
CA LYS A 54 7.79 -19.94 0.02
C LYS A 54 6.31 -19.59 0.01
N THR A 55 5.75 -19.26 1.16
CA THR A 55 4.35 -18.85 1.32
C THR A 55 4.11 -17.47 0.71
N SER A 56 2.98 -17.23 0.06
CA SER A 56 2.59 -15.91 -0.43
C SER A 56 2.66 -14.86 0.66
N ARG A 57 3.06 -13.63 0.28
CA ARG A 57 3.36 -12.58 1.23
C ARG A 57 2.72 -11.26 0.81
N GLY A 58 2.45 -10.45 1.82
CA GLY A 58 1.79 -9.16 1.63
C GLY A 58 0.45 -9.33 0.93
N VAL A 59 0.21 -8.53 -0.09
CA VAL A 59 -1.01 -8.57 -0.92
C VAL A 59 -1.20 -9.93 -1.60
N GLY A 60 -0.13 -10.68 -1.87
CA GLY A 60 -0.20 -12.02 -2.46
C GLY A 60 -1.13 -12.97 -1.72
N LYS A 61 -1.19 -12.90 -0.38
CA LYS A 61 -2.11 -13.69 0.43
C LYS A 61 -3.59 -13.41 0.12
N LEU A 62 -3.91 -12.15 -0.15
CA LEU A 62 -5.29 -11.75 -0.49
C LEU A 62 -5.66 -12.21 -1.90
N LEU A 63 -4.71 -12.13 -2.84
CA LEU A 63 -4.88 -12.61 -4.21
C LEU A 63 -5.06 -14.14 -4.26
N ASP A 64 -4.27 -14.90 -3.51
CA ASP A 64 -4.42 -16.36 -3.42
C ASP A 64 -5.81 -16.79 -2.96
N ASN A 65 -6.50 -15.96 -2.18
CA ASN A 65 -7.82 -16.22 -1.65
C ASN A 65 -8.96 -15.53 -2.43
N HIS A 66 -8.67 -14.96 -3.62
CA HIS A 66 -9.65 -14.25 -4.46
C HIS A 66 -10.46 -13.22 -3.66
N MET A 67 -9.76 -12.39 -2.87
CA MET A 67 -10.37 -11.38 -2.01
C MET A 67 -10.36 -9.98 -2.64
N VAL A 68 -9.64 -9.81 -3.76
CA VAL A 68 -9.36 -8.51 -4.40
C VAL A 68 -10.06 -8.44 -5.75
N ASP A 69 -10.92 -7.44 -5.95
CA ASP A 69 -11.54 -7.15 -7.25
C ASP A 69 -10.76 -6.10 -8.03
N HIS A 70 -10.04 -5.21 -7.32
CA HIS A 70 -9.26 -4.16 -7.95
C HIS A 70 -7.93 -3.95 -7.22
N ILE A 71 -6.83 -4.02 -7.94
CA ILE A 71 -5.51 -3.64 -7.44
C ILE A 71 -5.03 -2.34 -8.10
N ILE A 72 -4.62 -1.37 -7.28
CA ILE A 72 -4.00 -0.12 -7.68
C ILE A 72 -2.54 -0.17 -7.22
N ALA A 73 -1.62 -0.30 -8.15
CA ALA A 73 -0.22 -0.55 -7.82
C ALA A 73 0.73 0.10 -8.84
N SER A 74 2.00 0.19 -8.50
CA SER A 74 3.02 0.63 -9.45
C SER A 74 3.62 -0.53 -10.24
N HIS A 75 3.47 -1.76 -9.76
CA HIS A 75 4.04 -2.96 -10.37
C HIS A 75 3.24 -4.21 -10.03
N ILE A 76 3.01 -5.07 -11.03
CA ILE A 76 2.26 -6.33 -10.87
C ILE A 76 3.02 -7.56 -11.41
N GLY A 77 4.17 -7.37 -12.04
CA GLY A 77 4.87 -8.43 -12.78
C GLY A 77 5.54 -9.52 -11.94
N VAL A 78 5.66 -9.34 -10.63
CA VAL A 78 6.30 -10.33 -9.73
C VAL A 78 5.33 -11.35 -9.14
N ASN A 79 4.03 -11.17 -9.36
CA ASN A 79 3.01 -12.10 -8.90
C ASN A 79 2.19 -12.64 -10.08
N PRO A 80 2.48 -13.87 -10.56
CA PRO A 80 1.79 -14.46 -11.71
C PRO A 80 0.27 -14.58 -11.53
N LYS A 81 -0.19 -14.77 -10.30
CA LYS A 81 -1.63 -14.86 -9.96
C LYS A 81 -2.43 -13.66 -10.40
N ILE A 82 -1.81 -12.48 -10.46
CA ILE A 82 -2.45 -11.28 -10.98
C ILE A 82 -2.81 -11.46 -12.45
N ASN A 83 -1.85 -11.92 -13.27
CA ASN A 83 -2.08 -12.14 -14.70
C ASN A 83 -3.13 -13.24 -14.94
N GLU A 84 -3.13 -14.30 -14.13
CA GLU A 84 -4.13 -15.35 -14.18
C GLU A 84 -5.52 -14.78 -13.92
N GLN A 85 -5.72 -14.06 -12.82
CA GLN A 85 -7.00 -13.47 -12.43
C GLN A 85 -7.47 -12.35 -13.39
N ILE A 86 -6.55 -11.60 -14.00
CA ILE A 86 -6.88 -10.64 -15.06
C ILE A 86 -7.42 -11.39 -16.30
N ALA A 87 -6.75 -12.47 -16.70
CA ALA A 87 -7.19 -13.28 -17.86
C ALA A 87 -8.54 -13.95 -17.62
N GLU A 88 -8.84 -14.34 -16.39
CA GLU A 88 -10.13 -14.87 -15.95
C GLU A 88 -11.21 -13.79 -15.82
N GLY A 89 -10.86 -12.50 -15.87
CA GLY A 89 -11.80 -11.39 -15.67
C GLY A 89 -12.25 -11.19 -14.22
N THR A 90 -11.56 -11.81 -13.25
CA THR A 90 -11.89 -11.74 -11.82
C THR A 90 -11.15 -10.62 -11.09
N LEU A 91 -10.09 -10.06 -11.68
CA LEU A 91 -9.30 -8.97 -11.12
C LEU A 91 -9.14 -7.81 -12.11
N ARG A 92 -9.52 -6.62 -11.70
CA ARG A 92 -9.17 -5.38 -12.37
C ARG A 92 -7.86 -4.82 -11.80
N TYR A 93 -7.07 -4.16 -12.63
CA TYR A 93 -5.86 -3.48 -12.18
C TYR A 93 -5.78 -2.05 -12.72
N THR A 94 -5.08 -1.20 -12.00
CA THR A 94 -4.66 0.13 -12.45
C THR A 94 -3.20 0.33 -12.09
N LEU A 95 -2.38 0.55 -13.11
CA LEU A 95 -0.97 0.88 -12.91
C LEU A 95 -0.80 2.39 -12.77
N VAL A 96 -0.17 2.79 -11.68
CA VAL A 96 0.18 4.18 -11.40
C VAL A 96 1.70 4.27 -11.28
N PRO A 97 2.39 5.18 -12.00
CA PRO A 97 3.83 5.34 -11.82
C PRO A 97 4.19 5.51 -10.35
N GLN A 98 5.21 4.80 -9.87
CA GLN A 98 5.48 4.64 -8.43
C GLN A 98 5.58 5.98 -7.69
N GLY A 99 6.33 6.94 -8.23
CA GLY A 99 6.44 8.27 -7.63
C GLY A 99 5.09 8.99 -7.59
N THR A 100 4.27 8.86 -8.65
CA THR A 100 2.91 9.41 -8.68
C THR A 100 2.03 8.74 -7.62
N LEU A 101 2.08 7.42 -7.50
CA LEU A 101 1.33 6.67 -6.47
C LEU A 101 1.69 7.15 -5.07
N ALA A 102 2.99 7.28 -4.77
CA ALA A 102 3.46 7.76 -3.48
C ALA A 102 2.97 9.18 -3.18
N GLU A 103 3.05 10.09 -4.16
CA GLU A 103 2.61 11.48 -4.00
C GLU A 103 1.09 11.62 -3.91
N LYS A 104 0.31 10.80 -4.62
CA LYS A 104 -1.16 10.75 -4.46
C LYS A 104 -1.56 10.33 -3.05
N ILE A 105 -0.88 9.31 -2.48
CA ILE A 105 -1.08 8.87 -1.11
C ILE A 105 -0.64 9.97 -0.13
N ARG A 106 0.53 10.58 -0.35
CA ARG A 106 1.02 11.67 0.49
C ARG A 106 0.09 12.88 0.44
N ALA A 107 -0.42 13.24 -0.73
CA ALA A 107 -1.39 14.33 -0.87
C ALA A 107 -2.65 14.06 -0.06
N ALA A 108 -3.17 12.84 -0.07
CA ALA A 108 -4.29 12.42 0.76
C ALA A 108 -3.99 12.56 2.25
N ALA A 109 -2.80 12.08 2.69
CA ALA A 109 -2.38 12.12 4.09
C ALA A 109 -2.26 13.55 4.64
N TYR A 110 -1.92 14.52 3.80
CA TYR A 110 -1.71 15.93 4.20
C TYR A 110 -2.86 16.86 3.78
N GLY A 111 -3.99 16.34 3.31
CA GLY A 111 -5.16 17.12 2.95
C GLY A 111 -4.97 18.02 1.73
N LEU A 112 -4.06 17.67 0.83
CA LEU A 112 -3.82 18.41 -0.42
C LEU A 112 -4.87 18.03 -1.47
N GLY A 113 -5.24 18.98 -2.33
CA GLY A 113 -6.22 18.76 -3.40
C GLY A 113 -5.72 17.93 -4.57
N GLY A 114 -4.42 17.61 -4.61
CA GLY A 114 -3.77 16.82 -5.65
C GLY A 114 -2.31 17.21 -5.83
N VAL A 115 -1.68 16.60 -6.82
CA VAL A 115 -0.28 16.85 -7.17
C VAL A 115 -0.12 17.06 -8.67
N LEU A 116 0.87 17.84 -9.07
CA LEU A 116 1.28 18.04 -10.46
C LEU A 116 2.55 17.22 -10.72
N THR A 117 2.50 16.37 -11.73
CA THR A 117 3.65 15.54 -12.13
C THR A 117 3.89 15.62 -13.63
N PRO A 118 5.14 15.72 -14.09
CA PRO A 118 5.46 15.61 -15.50
C PRO A 118 5.41 14.16 -16.00
N THR A 119 5.37 13.19 -15.09
CA THR A 119 5.34 11.75 -15.43
C THR A 119 4.03 11.42 -16.12
N GLY A 120 4.12 10.79 -17.29
CA GLY A 120 2.97 10.40 -18.10
C GLY A 120 2.53 11.45 -19.13
N VAL A 121 3.04 12.68 -19.09
CA VAL A 121 2.79 13.69 -20.13
C VAL A 121 3.33 13.22 -21.48
N GLY A 122 2.52 13.36 -22.55
CA GLY A 122 2.86 12.88 -23.89
C GLY A 122 2.73 11.39 -24.10
N THR A 123 2.11 10.67 -23.16
CA THR A 123 1.83 9.24 -23.25
C THR A 123 0.32 8.98 -23.22
N PRO A 124 -0.17 7.77 -23.52
CA PRO A 124 -1.59 7.42 -23.38
C PRO A 124 -2.19 7.74 -22.00
N MET A 125 -1.36 7.82 -20.96
CA MET A 125 -1.81 8.17 -19.61
C MET A 125 -2.49 9.56 -19.51
N GLU A 126 -2.26 10.46 -20.46
CA GLU A 126 -2.96 11.77 -20.48
C GLU A 126 -4.47 11.63 -20.71
N THR A 127 -4.88 10.61 -21.44
CA THR A 127 -6.26 10.38 -21.86
C THR A 127 -6.92 9.19 -21.16
N GLU A 128 -6.14 8.40 -20.44
CA GLU A 128 -6.67 7.32 -19.61
C GLU A 128 -7.42 7.88 -18.40
N LEU A 129 -8.47 7.19 -17.99
CA LEU A 129 -9.14 7.49 -16.74
C LEU A 129 -8.23 7.16 -15.55
N ASP A 130 -8.41 7.87 -14.45
CA ASP A 130 -7.74 7.53 -13.21
C ASP A 130 -8.30 6.22 -12.59
N GLU A 131 -7.75 5.80 -11.48
CA GLU A 131 -8.12 4.56 -10.77
C GLU A 131 -9.57 4.54 -10.25
N LEU A 132 -10.24 5.69 -10.25
CA LEU A 132 -11.64 5.85 -9.88
C LEU A 132 -12.55 6.15 -11.08
N GLY A 133 -12.02 6.04 -12.30
CA GLY A 133 -12.76 6.25 -13.56
C GLY A 133 -13.00 7.72 -13.89
N ARG A 134 -12.19 8.65 -13.38
CA ARG A 134 -12.31 10.09 -13.62
C ARG A 134 -11.32 10.55 -14.69
N GLU A 135 -11.69 11.55 -15.47
CA GLU A 135 -10.79 12.16 -16.44
C GLU A 135 -9.63 12.88 -15.77
N LYS A 136 -8.42 12.65 -16.30
CA LYS A 136 -7.22 13.38 -15.90
C LYS A 136 -7.18 14.76 -16.54
N LYS A 137 -6.48 15.69 -15.92
CA LYS A 137 -6.30 17.05 -16.42
C LYS A 137 -4.83 17.32 -16.68
N VAL A 138 -4.53 17.89 -17.84
CA VAL A 138 -3.22 18.46 -18.16
C VAL A 138 -3.24 19.94 -17.75
N VAL A 139 -2.25 20.38 -16.99
CA VAL A 139 -2.08 21.76 -16.56
C VAL A 139 -0.74 22.26 -17.09
N GLU A 140 -0.71 23.45 -17.68
CA GLU A 140 0.51 24.07 -18.14
C GLU A 140 0.92 25.20 -17.17
N ILE A 141 2.16 25.15 -16.69
CA ILE A 141 2.74 26.16 -15.82
C ILE A 141 4.09 26.56 -16.43
N GLU A 142 4.27 27.84 -16.74
CA GLU A 142 5.51 28.39 -17.32
C GLU A 142 6.00 27.61 -18.55
N GLY A 143 5.06 27.23 -19.44
CA GLY A 143 5.36 26.49 -20.68
C GLY A 143 5.67 25.00 -20.49
N LYS A 144 5.55 24.47 -19.27
CA LYS A 144 5.76 23.06 -18.96
C LYS A 144 4.44 22.39 -18.60
N LYS A 145 4.15 21.26 -19.26
CA LYS A 145 2.94 20.46 -19.00
C LYS A 145 3.12 19.49 -17.85
N TYR A 146 2.04 19.31 -17.09
CA TYR A 146 1.93 18.40 -15.97
C TYR A 146 0.58 17.68 -16.02
N LEU A 147 0.53 16.44 -15.57
CA LEU A 147 -0.72 15.79 -15.19
C LEU A 147 -1.10 16.24 -13.79
N PHE A 148 -2.37 16.57 -13.60
CA PHE A 148 -2.95 16.80 -12.28
C PHE A 148 -3.55 15.49 -11.78
N GLU A 149 -2.93 14.95 -10.75
CA GLU A 149 -3.32 13.70 -10.13
C GLU A 149 -4.02 13.95 -8.79
N LEU A 150 -5.25 13.43 -8.65
CA LEU A 150 -6.05 13.60 -7.44
C LEU A 150 -5.53 12.73 -6.29
N PRO A 151 -5.75 13.14 -5.02
CA PRO A 151 -5.35 12.36 -3.85
C PRO A 151 -5.99 10.97 -3.86
N LEU A 152 -5.29 9.99 -3.31
CA LEU A 152 -5.76 8.62 -3.21
C LEU A 152 -5.98 8.25 -1.75
N HIS A 153 -7.26 8.01 -1.38
CA HIS A 153 -7.71 7.69 -0.03
C HIS A 153 -8.11 6.22 0.10
N ALA A 154 -8.11 5.71 1.33
CA ALA A 154 -8.62 4.39 1.65
C ALA A 154 -9.51 4.38 2.91
N ASP A 155 -10.23 3.29 3.14
CA ASP A 155 -10.95 3.07 4.40
C ASP A 155 -9.99 2.64 5.51
N TYR A 156 -9.00 1.79 5.17
CA TYR A 156 -7.98 1.33 6.11
C TYR A 156 -6.58 1.42 5.50
N ALA A 157 -5.59 1.78 6.33
CA ALA A 157 -4.17 1.58 6.06
C ALA A 157 -3.60 0.53 7.01
N PHE A 158 -2.92 -0.46 6.46
CA PHE A 158 -2.22 -1.52 7.19
C PHE A 158 -0.72 -1.36 7.02
N ILE A 159 -0.03 -1.13 8.13
CA ILE A 159 1.35 -0.67 8.17
C ILE A 159 2.17 -1.57 9.10
N ARG A 160 3.42 -1.85 8.74
CA ARG A 160 4.37 -2.60 9.56
C ARG A 160 5.58 -1.75 9.93
N PRO A 161 5.51 -1.01 11.05
CA PRO A 161 6.67 -0.34 11.61
C PRO A 161 7.70 -1.31 12.17
N SER A 162 8.94 -0.85 12.30
CA SER A 162 9.98 -1.59 13.05
C SER A 162 9.83 -1.43 14.56
N LEU A 163 9.36 -0.26 14.99
CA LEU A 163 9.16 0.08 16.40
C LEU A 163 7.95 1.00 16.53
N ALA A 164 7.14 0.78 17.54
CA ALA A 164 6.11 1.74 17.96
C ALA A 164 6.05 1.82 19.49
N ASP A 165 5.63 2.96 20.02
CA ASP A 165 5.22 3.05 21.40
C ASP A 165 3.71 2.73 21.55
N LYS A 166 3.24 2.58 22.79
CA LYS A 166 1.83 2.28 23.06
C LYS A 166 0.86 3.39 22.72
N PHE A 167 1.33 4.60 22.43
CA PHE A 167 0.51 5.69 21.92
C PHE A 167 0.31 5.59 20.40
N GLY A 168 1.17 4.82 19.71
CA GLY A 168 1.13 4.65 18.26
C GLY A 168 2.17 5.47 17.51
N ASN A 169 3.04 6.23 18.20
CA ASN A 169 4.18 6.84 17.52
C ASN A 169 5.07 5.73 16.97
N TYR A 170 5.50 5.85 15.71
CA TYR A 170 6.28 4.77 15.13
C TYR A 170 7.44 5.22 14.23
N MET A 171 8.38 4.31 14.06
CA MET A 171 9.47 4.43 13.12
C MET A 171 9.59 3.17 12.25
N CYS A 172 9.98 3.38 11.01
CA CYS A 172 10.34 2.34 10.07
C CYS A 172 11.85 2.34 9.86
N ALA A 173 12.49 1.18 9.91
CA ALA A 173 13.93 1.05 9.73
C ALA A 173 14.27 0.62 8.30
N LYS A 174 15.43 1.05 7.79
CA LYS A 174 15.98 0.59 6.52
C LYS A 174 14.97 0.67 5.36
N ALA A 175 14.83 -0.41 4.58
CA ALA A 175 13.92 -0.49 3.44
C ALA A 175 12.43 -0.55 3.82
N THR A 176 12.08 -0.78 5.08
CA THR A 176 10.68 -0.73 5.51
C THR A 176 10.11 0.70 5.58
N LYS A 177 10.94 1.72 5.39
CA LYS A 177 10.50 3.13 5.26
C LYS A 177 9.60 3.37 4.05
N ASN A 178 9.64 2.51 3.06
CA ASN A 178 8.88 2.55 1.81
C ASN A 178 7.46 3.13 1.96
N PHE A 179 6.43 2.46 1.49
CA PHE A 179 5.03 2.93 1.61
C PHE A 179 4.49 2.95 3.04
N ASN A 180 5.11 2.23 3.98
CA ASN A 180 4.77 2.28 5.39
C ASN A 180 4.88 3.68 6.02
N TYR A 181 5.69 4.54 5.42
CA TYR A 181 5.90 5.89 5.92
C TYR A 181 4.78 6.85 5.51
N VAL A 182 4.21 6.70 4.30
CA VAL A 182 3.31 7.70 3.71
C VAL A 182 1.83 7.38 3.86
N MET A 183 1.47 6.14 4.18
CA MET A 183 0.07 5.69 4.15
C MET A 183 -0.75 6.06 5.40
N ALA A 184 -0.11 6.32 6.54
CA ALA A 184 -0.81 6.46 7.83
C ALA A 184 -1.91 7.53 7.84
N GLY A 185 -1.66 8.69 7.24
CA GLY A 185 -2.66 9.78 7.20
C GLY A 185 -3.62 9.71 6.01
N ALA A 186 -3.47 8.73 5.11
CA ALA A 186 -4.23 8.67 3.86
C ALA A 186 -5.50 7.82 3.95
N ALA A 187 -5.74 7.15 5.07
CA ALA A 187 -6.92 6.33 5.31
C ALA A 187 -7.77 6.87 6.45
N LYS A 188 -9.05 6.46 6.48
CA LYS A 188 -9.95 6.78 7.60
C LYS A 188 -9.51 6.12 8.90
N HIS A 189 -8.90 4.93 8.79
CA HIS A 189 -8.40 4.16 9.93
C HIS A 189 -7.03 3.58 9.61
N THR A 190 -6.09 3.75 10.52
CA THR A 190 -4.73 3.20 10.41
C THR A 190 -4.47 2.18 11.50
N ILE A 191 -4.16 0.95 11.08
CA ILE A 191 -3.77 -0.14 11.97
C ILE A 191 -2.31 -0.49 11.73
N ILE A 192 -1.52 -0.46 12.78
CA ILE A 192 -0.10 -0.80 12.68
C ILE A 192 0.21 -2.15 13.35
N ALA A 193 1.14 -2.89 12.77
CA ALA A 193 1.67 -4.15 13.29
C ALA A 193 3.19 -4.06 13.46
N PRO A 194 3.68 -3.35 14.49
CA PRO A 194 5.11 -3.14 14.71
C PRO A 194 5.83 -4.44 15.11
N GLU A 195 7.12 -4.55 14.74
CA GLU A 195 7.98 -5.65 15.17
C GLU A 195 8.27 -5.61 16.67
N LYS A 196 8.33 -4.40 17.24
CA LYS A 196 8.54 -4.15 18.68
C LYS A 196 7.61 -3.04 19.15
N ILE A 197 6.93 -3.28 20.27
CA ILE A 197 6.14 -2.28 21.00
C ILE A 197 6.90 -1.94 22.30
N VAL A 198 7.00 -0.65 22.60
CA VAL A 198 7.66 -0.11 23.81
C VAL A 198 6.68 0.73 24.62
N GLU A 199 7.03 0.98 25.89
CA GLU A 199 6.27 1.91 26.71
C GLU A 199 6.45 3.36 26.23
N ILE A 200 5.47 4.21 26.51
CA ILE A 200 5.58 5.63 26.24
C ILE A 200 6.73 6.22 27.06
N GLY A 201 7.67 6.88 26.39
CA GLY A 201 8.87 7.45 27.04
C GLY A 201 10.03 6.46 27.26
N GLU A 202 9.90 5.19 26.88
CA GLU A 202 10.98 4.21 26.97
C GLU A 202 12.14 4.50 26.02
N VAL A 203 11.84 5.12 24.87
CA VAL A 203 12.83 5.52 23.86
C VAL A 203 12.76 7.02 23.60
N ASN A 204 13.85 7.60 23.08
CA ASN A 204 13.86 9.01 22.69
C ASN A 204 12.75 9.25 21.64
N PRO A 205 11.78 10.17 21.89
CA PRO A 205 10.69 10.46 20.97
C PRO A 205 11.14 10.99 19.60
N ASP A 206 12.32 11.58 19.52
CA ASP A 206 12.87 12.13 18.27
C ASP A 206 13.17 11.07 17.20
N ILE A 207 13.21 9.77 17.59
CA ILE A 207 13.39 8.69 16.63
C ILE A 207 12.11 8.37 15.84
N PHE A 208 10.93 8.76 16.34
CA PHE A 208 9.68 8.47 15.68
C PHE A 208 9.50 9.35 14.44
N GLN A 209 9.07 8.73 13.36
CA GLN A 209 8.89 9.36 12.06
C GLN A 209 7.43 9.70 11.78
N VAL A 210 6.51 9.02 12.44
CA VAL A 210 5.06 9.19 12.29
C VAL A 210 4.44 9.29 13.69
N ALA A 211 3.64 10.32 13.87
CA ALA A 211 2.95 10.59 15.13
C ALA A 211 1.78 9.62 15.35
N GLY A 212 1.62 9.14 16.57
CA GLY A 212 0.57 8.21 16.97
C GLY A 212 -0.86 8.75 16.81
N VAL A 213 -1.03 10.05 16.70
CA VAL A 213 -2.33 10.67 16.38
C VAL A 213 -2.93 10.20 15.05
N LEU A 214 -2.12 9.65 14.16
CA LEU A 214 -2.54 9.08 12.88
C LEU A 214 -2.86 7.57 12.97
N VAL A 215 -2.80 6.97 14.16
CA VAL A 215 -2.93 5.53 14.38
C VAL A 215 -4.15 5.23 15.24
N ASP A 216 -5.06 4.40 14.73
CA ASP A 216 -6.29 4.00 15.43
C ASP A 216 -6.13 2.68 16.20
N GLY A 217 -5.18 1.85 15.82
CA GLY A 217 -4.98 0.56 16.45
C GLY A 217 -3.58 -0.01 16.27
N ILE A 218 -3.15 -0.73 17.31
CA ILE A 218 -1.85 -1.39 17.36
C ILE A 218 -2.08 -2.88 17.62
N VAL A 219 -1.45 -3.74 16.83
CA VAL A 219 -1.40 -5.19 17.09
C VAL A 219 0.07 -5.63 17.12
N GLU A 220 0.40 -6.66 17.89
CA GLU A 220 1.76 -7.19 17.88
C GLU A 220 2.07 -7.79 16.49
N GLY A 221 3.12 -7.28 15.86
CA GLY A 221 3.60 -7.74 14.57
C GLY A 221 4.61 -8.88 14.69
N GLU A 222 5.04 -9.41 13.57
CA GLU A 222 6.05 -10.46 13.51
C GLU A 222 7.44 -9.91 13.82
N LYS A 223 8.16 -10.59 14.71
CA LYS A 223 9.53 -10.24 15.14
C LYS A 223 10.62 -10.68 14.17
N ARG A 224 10.28 -11.36 13.06
CA ARG A 224 11.28 -11.93 12.14
C ARG A 224 11.20 -11.29 10.76
N TRP A 225 12.36 -10.84 10.30
CA TRP A 225 12.62 -10.71 8.88
C TRP A 225 12.50 -12.10 8.25
N GLN A 226 11.50 -12.25 7.44
CA GLN A 226 11.41 -13.40 6.55
C GLN A 226 11.65 -12.86 5.14
N ILE A 227 12.87 -12.90 4.68
CA ILE A 227 13.21 -12.84 3.27
C ILE A 227 13.25 -14.27 2.77
#